data_7946d0a817a9db1e4b7e4ee6f0a93693
#
_entry.id   7946d0a817a9db1e4b7e4ee6f0a93693
#
_cell.length_a   1.000
_cell.length_b   1.000
_cell.length_c   1.000
_cell.angle_alpha   90.00
_cell.angle_beta   90.00
_cell.angle_gamma   90.00
#
_symmetry.space_group_name_H-M   'P 1'
#
loop_
_entity.id
_entity.type
_entity.pdbx_description
1 polymer ?
#
loop_
_entity_poly.entity_id
_entity_poly.type
_entity_poly.pdbx_seq_one_letter_code
_entity_poly.pdbx_strand_id
1 'polypeptide(L)'
;MLTIRQGLPLPSDSKLVQNIVRQYLPTAIATFIEPLWVLVNRLYCMLQPLEELQRSKAATSRSIDLNYSSLPPQLTMFKALRARHLMLASVCGMALLANLLATSFAGLLFQDTLHMANSVSFSPPFEPKFMTMNNSTGPPIDYWNTGDKTPKYRGTSRRSTGEDVFLAINSNYTRKTLLPSWTDAKAMYLPFISTDALKHSGSAQFQATTKYFRAEPNCRPLVSGDDYQLEMTKRSDEPGTVAVFETTVQNDAGRNVTCYPDYASGWHRKFGNAFQCSSGTVPTLGSKGSIEIVLTLEAGPNATRIEQETCYSTVAIGWMRVDNCTRGFERPDAQNTLLMSCRPKLSVGNASVIVDSAGVLQQEATQLVAEAGQSSQALDKYYTNGASELIRKSNDFLFAADLGPSYHNDAFSDGLIHYFMNKAAGNLELTDPTKPLPRFSDVEGPMKVAYEGLFAAWLGLNRQYLFVASNTTMPVSGTTVTRQERIFVHPVMFVISAVILGIYTMVSLVIIFRRPGRYLARMPTSIAAVIALFATSAAVEDLQGTSGLSNKERARHLEKLGNTYGYGSYVGKDGSVHVGIEKDPFVRRIKVTSFEHTLAGKSAQNTFGVMEKKAGTSVRYRAVAAGEDV
;
A
#
# COMPACT_ATOMS: atom_id res chain seq x y z
N MET A 1 7.88 -24.56 -5.37
CA MET A 1 8.26 -23.48 -4.45
C MET A 1 8.28 -22.08 -5.07
N LEU A 2 8.59 -21.90 -6.35
CA LEU A 2 8.58 -20.58 -7.03
C LEU A 2 7.19 -19.92 -7.09
N THR A 3 6.13 -20.70 -7.29
CA THR A 3 4.74 -20.21 -7.36
C THR A 3 4.20 -19.62 -6.05
N ILE A 4 4.75 -20.02 -4.91
CA ILE A 4 4.31 -19.50 -3.59
C ILE A 4 4.79 -18.07 -3.37
N ARG A 5 5.92 -17.68 -3.95
CA ARG A 5 6.47 -16.32 -3.81
C ARG A 5 5.90 -15.33 -4.82
N GLN A 6 5.47 -15.80 -5.99
CA GLN A 6 4.98 -14.92 -7.06
C GLN A 6 3.45 -14.77 -7.11
N GLY A 7 2.73 -15.53 -6.29
CA GLY A 7 1.27 -15.57 -6.31
C GLY A 7 0.68 -16.14 -7.61
N LEU A 8 -0.57 -16.48 -7.59
CA LEU A 8 -1.34 -16.90 -8.77
C LEU A 8 -1.98 -15.68 -9.43
N PRO A 9 -2.01 -15.58 -10.76
CA PRO A 9 -2.75 -14.52 -11.43
C PRO A 9 -4.23 -14.62 -11.09
N LEU A 10 -4.92 -13.49 -11.10
CA LEU A 10 -6.36 -13.47 -10.88
C LEU A 10 -7.06 -14.25 -12.00
N PRO A 11 -8.04 -15.11 -11.67
CA PRO A 11 -8.74 -15.93 -12.65
C PRO A 11 -9.66 -15.13 -13.57
N SER A 12 -10.02 -13.91 -13.18
CA SER A 12 -10.90 -13.01 -13.92
C SER A 12 -10.82 -11.62 -13.33
N ASP A 13 -11.13 -10.59 -14.13
CA ASP A 13 -11.27 -9.20 -13.67
C ASP A 13 -12.58 -8.96 -12.88
N SER A 14 -13.51 -9.90 -12.93
CA SER A 14 -14.78 -9.82 -12.20
C SER A 14 -14.57 -10.06 -10.70
N LYS A 15 -14.90 -9.09 -9.86
CA LYS A 15 -14.85 -9.20 -8.39
C LYS A 15 -15.67 -10.37 -7.85
N LEU A 16 -16.77 -10.72 -8.52
CA LEU A 16 -17.62 -11.84 -8.13
C LEU A 16 -16.86 -13.17 -8.29
N VAL A 17 -16.22 -13.39 -9.44
CA VAL A 17 -15.42 -14.60 -9.70
C VAL A 17 -14.25 -14.71 -8.74
N GLN A 18 -13.56 -13.59 -8.47
CA GLN A 18 -12.46 -13.54 -7.50
C GLN A 18 -12.92 -13.95 -6.09
N ASN A 19 -14.06 -13.44 -5.62
CA ASN A 19 -14.61 -13.80 -4.33
C ASN A 19 -15.05 -15.26 -4.25
N ILE A 20 -15.65 -15.80 -5.33
CA ILE A 20 -16.03 -17.21 -5.40
C ILE A 20 -14.79 -18.09 -5.26
N VAL A 21 -13.76 -17.85 -6.04
CA VAL A 21 -12.55 -18.69 -6.03
C VAL A 21 -11.79 -18.55 -4.70
N ARG A 22 -11.71 -17.34 -4.14
CA ARG A 22 -10.93 -17.08 -2.93
C ARG A 22 -11.62 -17.54 -1.65
N GLN A 23 -12.90 -17.25 -1.48
CA GLN A 23 -13.63 -17.47 -0.23
C GLN A 23 -14.57 -18.70 -0.28
N TYR A 24 -15.38 -18.76 -1.32
CA TYR A 24 -16.47 -19.73 -1.35
C TYR A 24 -16.00 -21.13 -1.76
N LEU A 25 -15.12 -21.27 -2.74
CA LEU A 25 -14.69 -22.57 -3.22
C LEU A 25 -13.91 -23.39 -2.15
N PRO A 26 -12.88 -22.82 -1.48
CA PRO A 26 -12.18 -23.56 -0.42
C PRO A 26 -13.12 -23.92 0.73
N THR A 27 -13.95 -22.99 1.18
CA THR A 27 -14.89 -23.21 2.28
C THR A 27 -15.94 -24.28 1.91
N ALA A 28 -16.47 -24.26 0.69
CA ALA A 28 -17.42 -25.27 0.21
C ALA A 28 -16.82 -26.69 0.26
N ILE A 29 -15.58 -26.86 -0.20
CA ILE A 29 -14.89 -28.16 -0.13
C ILE A 29 -14.78 -28.62 1.33
N ALA A 30 -14.41 -27.75 2.25
CA ALA A 30 -14.29 -28.11 3.67
C ALA A 30 -15.63 -28.45 4.30
N THR A 31 -16.70 -27.72 3.96
CA THR A 31 -18.05 -27.96 4.48
C THR A 31 -18.66 -29.30 3.99
N PHE A 32 -18.25 -29.80 2.83
CA PHE A 32 -18.67 -31.14 2.37
C PHE A 32 -17.98 -32.28 3.13
N ILE A 33 -16.80 -32.04 3.69
CA ILE A 33 -16.06 -33.08 4.45
C ILE A 33 -16.68 -33.29 5.84
N GLU A 34 -17.21 -32.27 6.46
CA GLU A 34 -17.79 -32.34 7.81
C GLU A 34 -18.94 -33.33 7.94
N PRO A 35 -20.02 -33.29 7.11
CA PRO A 35 -21.11 -34.24 7.18
C PRO A 35 -20.69 -35.71 7.00
N LEU A 36 -19.68 -35.96 6.15
CA LEU A 36 -19.12 -37.29 5.94
C LEU A 36 -18.52 -37.84 7.23
N TRP A 37 -17.71 -37.05 7.92
CA TRP A 37 -17.11 -37.48 9.19
C TRP A 37 -18.13 -37.57 10.32
N VAL A 38 -19.17 -36.76 10.35
CA VAL A 38 -20.29 -36.88 11.29
C VAL A 38 -21.05 -38.16 11.05
N LEU A 39 -21.31 -38.52 9.77
CA LEU A 39 -21.95 -39.77 9.41
C LEU A 39 -21.10 -40.97 9.85
N VAL A 40 -19.82 -40.98 9.52
CA VAL A 40 -18.87 -42.02 9.94
C VAL A 40 -18.84 -42.16 11.47
N ASN A 41 -18.80 -41.03 12.18
CA ASN A 41 -18.83 -41.02 13.65
C ASN A 41 -20.13 -41.69 14.20
N ARG A 42 -21.29 -41.34 13.65
CA ARG A 42 -22.56 -41.97 14.05
C ARG A 42 -22.55 -43.48 13.83
N LEU A 43 -22.05 -43.93 12.69
CA LEU A 43 -21.92 -45.35 12.38
C LEU A 43 -21.00 -46.05 13.37
N TYR A 44 -19.85 -45.47 13.70
CA TYR A 44 -18.93 -46.03 14.69
C TYR A 44 -19.50 -46.05 16.11
N CYS A 45 -20.25 -45.02 16.52
CA CYS A 45 -20.96 -45.03 17.81
C CYS A 45 -21.95 -46.18 17.93
N MET A 46 -22.60 -46.57 16.82
CA MET A 46 -23.52 -47.72 16.78
C MET A 46 -22.80 -49.07 16.69
N LEU A 47 -21.66 -49.12 15.99
CA LEU A 47 -20.91 -50.37 15.79
C LEU A 47 -20.06 -50.76 16.99
N GLN A 48 -19.56 -49.80 17.77
CA GLN A 48 -18.65 -50.05 18.88
C GLN A 48 -19.20 -51.03 19.93
N PRO A 49 -20.47 -50.93 20.40
CA PRO A 49 -21.04 -51.95 21.31
C PRO A 49 -21.05 -53.35 20.72
N LEU A 50 -21.33 -53.48 19.41
CA LEU A 50 -21.37 -54.77 18.71
C LEU A 50 -19.98 -55.36 18.51
N GLU A 51 -18.95 -54.50 18.32
CA GLU A 51 -17.55 -54.92 18.26
C GLU A 51 -17.08 -55.49 19.60
N GLU A 52 -17.47 -54.89 20.71
CA GLU A 52 -17.19 -55.43 22.04
C GLU A 52 -17.88 -56.76 22.31
N LEU A 53 -19.15 -56.91 21.88
CA LEU A 53 -19.89 -58.18 21.96
C LEU A 53 -19.24 -59.31 21.18
N GLN A 54 -18.48 -58.97 20.13
CA GLN A 54 -17.79 -59.98 19.33
C GLN A 54 -16.44 -60.40 19.93
N ARG A 55 -15.72 -59.49 20.60
CA ARG A 55 -14.33 -59.72 21.00
C ARG A 55 -14.15 -60.68 22.17
N SER A 56 -14.92 -60.60 23.25
CA SER A 56 -14.74 -61.42 24.45
C SER A 56 -15.97 -61.36 25.37
N LYS A 57 -15.95 -62.14 26.44
CA LYS A 57 -16.92 -62.08 27.53
C LYS A 57 -16.99 -60.66 28.09
N ALA A 58 -17.80 -59.81 27.45
CA ALA A 58 -17.89 -58.43 27.83
C ALA A 58 -18.92 -58.25 28.96
N ALA A 59 -18.49 -57.60 30.05
CA ALA A 59 -19.40 -57.18 31.10
C ALA A 59 -20.53 -56.29 30.49
N THR A 60 -21.71 -56.39 31.05
CA THR A 60 -22.93 -55.69 30.60
C THR A 60 -22.75 -54.20 30.34
N SER A 61 -22.01 -53.54 31.23
CA SER A 61 -21.68 -52.10 31.13
C SER A 61 -20.78 -51.74 29.95
N ARG A 62 -20.05 -52.73 29.40
CA ARG A 62 -19.17 -52.57 28.25
C ARG A 62 -19.72 -53.13 26.94
N SER A 63 -20.94 -53.69 26.99
CA SER A 63 -21.55 -54.35 25.83
C SER A 63 -22.95 -53.80 25.53
N ILE A 64 -23.99 -54.41 26.08
CA ILE A 64 -25.38 -54.08 25.76
C ILE A 64 -25.80 -52.69 26.22
N ASP A 65 -25.31 -52.22 27.39
CA ASP A 65 -25.65 -50.90 27.91
C ASP A 65 -24.65 -49.80 27.51
N LEU A 66 -23.69 -50.13 26.65
CA LEU A 66 -22.71 -49.16 26.17
C LEU A 66 -23.36 -48.17 25.17
N ASN A 67 -23.52 -46.93 25.57
CA ASN A 67 -24.10 -45.89 24.74
C ASN A 67 -23.11 -44.74 24.45
N TYR A 68 -22.84 -44.54 23.19
CA TYR A 68 -22.06 -43.44 22.66
C TYR A 68 -22.89 -42.45 21.83
N SER A 69 -24.05 -42.87 21.31
CA SER A 69 -24.86 -42.07 20.39
C SER A 69 -25.59 -40.90 21.05
N SER A 70 -25.76 -40.94 22.39
CA SER A 70 -26.40 -39.85 23.15
C SER A 70 -25.48 -38.71 23.55
N LEU A 71 -24.19 -38.80 23.27
CA LEU A 71 -23.18 -37.81 23.68
C LEU A 71 -22.67 -37.03 22.46
N PRO A 72 -22.36 -35.76 22.62
CA PRO A 72 -21.71 -35.00 21.57
C PRO A 72 -20.27 -35.53 21.31
N PRO A 73 -19.71 -35.34 20.11
CA PRO A 73 -18.42 -35.91 19.70
C PRO A 73 -17.28 -35.65 20.68
N GLN A 74 -17.24 -34.48 21.32
CA GLN A 74 -16.23 -34.12 22.31
C GLN A 74 -16.24 -35.07 23.51
N LEU A 75 -17.39 -35.23 24.12
CA LEU A 75 -17.54 -36.09 25.28
C LEU A 75 -17.39 -37.57 24.90
N THR A 76 -17.88 -37.96 23.73
CA THR A 76 -17.71 -39.31 23.18
C THR A 76 -16.23 -39.64 23.00
N MET A 77 -15.41 -38.71 22.51
CA MET A 77 -13.97 -38.90 22.35
C MET A 77 -13.28 -39.21 23.69
N PHE A 78 -13.54 -38.42 24.73
CA PHE A 78 -12.95 -38.65 26.05
C PHE A 78 -13.40 -39.97 26.68
N LYS A 79 -14.70 -40.29 26.57
CA LYS A 79 -15.25 -41.55 27.05
C LYS A 79 -14.67 -42.76 26.31
N ALA A 80 -14.49 -42.65 24.98
CA ALA A 80 -13.88 -43.67 24.15
C ALA A 80 -12.40 -43.87 24.45
N LEU A 81 -11.63 -42.79 24.66
CA LEU A 81 -10.23 -42.87 25.09
C LEU A 81 -10.08 -43.55 26.43
N ARG A 82 -10.91 -43.21 27.41
CA ARG A 82 -10.91 -43.86 28.73
C ARG A 82 -11.27 -45.34 28.68
N ALA A 83 -12.16 -45.71 27.73
CA ALA A 83 -12.54 -47.10 27.50
C ALA A 83 -11.54 -47.85 26.57
N ARG A 84 -10.47 -47.23 26.09
CA ARG A 84 -9.50 -47.72 25.11
C ARG A 84 -10.06 -48.07 23.73
N HIS A 85 -11.17 -47.43 23.36
CA HIS A 85 -11.78 -47.54 22.03
C HIS A 85 -11.12 -46.54 21.07
N LEU A 86 -9.86 -46.78 20.73
CA LEU A 86 -9.03 -45.82 19.99
C LEU A 86 -9.56 -45.44 18.62
N MET A 87 -10.20 -46.40 17.91
CA MET A 87 -10.81 -46.12 16.59
C MET A 87 -11.97 -45.14 16.71
N LEU A 88 -12.88 -45.37 17.66
CA LEU A 88 -14.00 -44.45 17.88
C LEU A 88 -13.50 -43.10 18.33
N ALA A 89 -12.51 -43.06 19.20
CA ALA A 89 -11.90 -41.80 19.66
C ALA A 89 -11.27 -41.03 18.49
N SER A 90 -10.56 -41.72 17.59
CA SER A 90 -9.94 -41.07 16.41
C SER A 90 -11.01 -40.51 15.46
N VAL A 91 -12.09 -41.25 15.20
CA VAL A 91 -13.20 -40.80 14.34
C VAL A 91 -13.91 -39.59 14.97
N CYS A 92 -14.16 -39.61 16.30
CA CYS A 92 -14.67 -38.41 17.00
C CYS A 92 -13.74 -37.21 16.86
N GLY A 93 -12.43 -37.45 16.97
CA GLY A 93 -11.42 -36.42 16.75
C GLY A 93 -11.46 -35.86 15.32
N MET A 94 -11.67 -36.68 14.32
CA MET A 94 -11.83 -36.22 12.92
C MET A 94 -13.06 -35.32 12.76
N ALA A 95 -14.19 -35.65 13.36
CA ALA A 95 -15.39 -34.83 13.32
C ALA A 95 -15.14 -33.43 13.98
N LEU A 96 -14.30 -33.34 15.00
CA LEU A 96 -13.91 -32.08 15.60
C LEU A 96 -12.91 -31.31 14.74
N LEU A 97 -11.96 -31.99 14.12
CA LEU A 97 -10.97 -31.38 13.22
C LEU A 97 -11.62 -30.84 11.94
N ALA A 98 -12.83 -31.27 11.57
CA ALA A 98 -13.56 -30.76 10.42
C ALA A 98 -13.83 -29.24 10.55
N ASN A 99 -14.21 -28.78 11.74
CA ASN A 99 -14.41 -27.34 11.99
C ASN A 99 -13.11 -26.54 11.86
N LEU A 100 -11.99 -27.10 12.35
CA LEU A 100 -10.69 -26.46 12.20
C LEU A 100 -10.22 -26.45 10.74
N LEU A 101 -10.54 -27.51 9.98
CA LEU A 101 -10.29 -27.57 8.55
C LEU A 101 -11.09 -26.49 7.81
N ALA A 102 -12.38 -26.33 8.11
CA ALA A 102 -13.20 -25.29 7.49
C ALA A 102 -12.65 -23.88 7.74
N THR A 103 -12.24 -23.60 8.97
CA THR A 103 -11.62 -22.32 9.32
C THR A 103 -10.29 -22.11 8.59
N SER A 104 -9.43 -23.13 8.50
CA SER A 104 -8.15 -23.02 7.79
C SER A 104 -8.32 -22.87 6.29
N PHE A 105 -9.34 -23.48 5.68
CA PHE A 105 -9.67 -23.31 4.27
C PHE A 105 -10.26 -21.91 3.97
N ALA A 106 -11.06 -21.35 4.88
CA ALA A 106 -11.57 -19.98 4.74
C ALA A 106 -10.46 -18.93 4.71
N GLY A 107 -9.35 -19.16 5.44
CA GLY A 107 -8.19 -18.28 5.46
C GLY A 107 -7.05 -18.71 4.53
N LEU A 108 -7.25 -19.73 3.69
CA LEU A 108 -6.18 -20.33 2.88
C LEU A 108 -5.66 -19.40 1.79
N LEU A 109 -6.55 -18.68 1.12
CA LEU A 109 -6.24 -17.80 0.00
C LEU A 109 -6.46 -16.34 0.40
N PHE A 110 -5.46 -15.49 0.16
CA PHE A 110 -5.60 -14.05 0.33
C PHE A 110 -5.11 -13.32 -0.91
N GLN A 111 -5.65 -12.14 -1.11
CA GLN A 111 -5.29 -11.27 -2.22
C GLN A 111 -4.34 -10.21 -1.73
N ASP A 112 -3.24 -10.05 -2.42
CA ASP A 112 -2.26 -9.01 -2.15
C ASP A 112 -1.73 -8.45 -3.46
N THR A 113 -1.17 -7.25 -3.37
CA THR A 113 -0.62 -6.54 -4.52
C THR A 113 0.86 -6.84 -4.65
N LEU A 114 1.25 -7.42 -5.76
CA LEU A 114 2.64 -7.64 -6.10
C LEU A 114 3.14 -6.52 -7.02
N HIS A 115 4.25 -5.89 -6.64
CA HIS A 115 4.97 -4.96 -7.48
C HIS A 115 5.92 -5.74 -8.39
N MET A 116 5.59 -5.78 -9.68
CA MET A 116 6.44 -6.43 -10.68
C MET A 116 7.28 -5.37 -11.38
N ALA A 117 8.59 -5.46 -11.20
CA ALA A 117 9.54 -4.60 -11.89
C ALA A 117 10.01 -5.27 -13.20
N ASN A 118 9.71 -4.63 -14.31
CA ASN A 118 10.19 -5.04 -15.63
C ASN A 118 11.20 -4.03 -16.14
N SER A 119 12.36 -4.49 -16.59
CA SER A 119 13.35 -3.61 -17.21
C SER A 119 12.82 -3.08 -18.53
N VAL A 120 12.84 -1.77 -18.70
CA VAL A 120 12.36 -1.07 -19.89
C VAL A 120 13.35 0.02 -20.26
N SER A 121 13.43 0.31 -21.54
CA SER A 121 14.20 1.42 -22.07
C SER A 121 13.26 2.57 -22.41
N PHE A 122 13.54 3.74 -21.86
CA PHE A 122 12.75 4.95 -22.07
C PHE A 122 13.42 5.89 -23.07
N SER A 123 12.60 6.62 -23.83
CA SER A 123 13.08 7.68 -24.74
C SER A 123 12.78 9.04 -24.10
N PRO A 124 13.79 9.77 -23.60
CA PRO A 124 13.59 11.07 -22.99
C PRO A 124 13.10 12.08 -24.03
N PRO A 125 12.07 12.89 -23.73
CA PRO A 125 11.55 13.91 -24.63
C PRO A 125 12.45 15.14 -24.75
N PHE A 126 13.37 15.34 -23.80
CA PHE A 126 14.26 16.49 -23.74
C PHE A 126 15.71 16.06 -23.52
N GLU A 127 16.62 16.83 -24.07
CA GLU A 127 18.04 16.75 -23.73
C GLU A 127 18.30 17.51 -22.42
N PRO A 128 19.32 17.14 -21.64
CA PRO A 128 19.72 17.89 -20.47
C PRO A 128 20.48 19.19 -20.84
N LYS A 129 19.87 19.96 -21.72
CA LYS A 129 20.46 21.20 -22.26
C LYS A 129 19.38 22.27 -22.39
N PHE A 130 19.66 23.45 -21.87
CA PHE A 130 18.77 24.59 -22.00
C PHE A 130 18.84 25.23 -23.38
N MET A 131 17.67 25.62 -23.88
CA MET A 131 17.61 26.41 -25.10
C MET A 131 18.15 27.81 -24.88
N THR A 132 18.67 28.42 -25.93
CA THR A 132 18.95 29.85 -25.94
C THR A 132 17.63 30.61 -25.77
N MET A 133 17.52 31.41 -24.73
CA MET A 133 16.34 32.22 -24.47
C MET A 133 16.35 33.48 -25.33
N ASN A 134 15.92 33.33 -26.58
CA ASN A 134 15.64 34.50 -27.42
C ASN A 134 14.27 35.08 -26.99
N ASN A 135 14.12 36.38 -27.17
CA ASN A 135 12.87 37.10 -26.92
C ASN A 135 11.65 36.51 -27.70
N SER A 136 11.90 35.62 -28.68
CA SER A 136 10.87 35.00 -29.52
C SER A 136 10.57 33.53 -29.18
N THR A 137 11.41 32.84 -28.43
CA THR A 137 11.34 31.39 -28.18
C THR A 137 11.41 30.97 -26.71
N GLY A 138 11.71 31.90 -25.82
CA GLY A 138 11.70 31.65 -24.37
C GLY A 138 10.28 31.53 -23.82
N PRO A 139 10.11 31.09 -22.56
CA PRO A 139 8.83 31.19 -21.89
C PRO A 139 8.32 32.61 -22.05
N PRO A 140 7.03 32.82 -22.19
CA PRO A 140 6.44 34.14 -22.35
C PRO A 140 6.74 34.97 -21.10
N ILE A 141 7.91 35.61 -21.11
CA ILE A 141 8.31 36.60 -20.12
C ILE A 141 7.76 37.91 -20.62
N ASP A 142 6.62 38.29 -20.07
CA ASP A 142 6.11 39.61 -20.33
C ASP A 142 7.04 40.63 -19.67
N TYR A 143 7.76 41.32 -20.48
CA TYR A 143 8.30 42.61 -20.07
C TYR A 143 7.16 43.61 -19.95
N TRP A 144 7.07 44.31 -18.84
CA TRP A 144 6.36 45.57 -18.78
C TRP A 144 7.08 46.52 -19.73
N ASN A 145 6.58 46.62 -20.91
CA ASN A 145 7.09 47.58 -21.86
C ASN A 145 6.47 48.95 -21.55
N THR A 146 7.23 49.73 -20.82
CA THR A 146 6.96 51.17 -20.69
C THR A 146 7.25 51.83 -22.03
N GLY A 147 6.29 51.78 -22.96
CA GLY A 147 6.26 52.74 -24.06
C GLY A 147 6.23 52.22 -25.51
N ASP A 148 6.46 50.96 -25.79
CA ASP A 148 6.38 50.47 -27.18
C ASP A 148 4.98 49.85 -27.49
N LYS A 149 4.23 50.51 -28.35
CA LYS A 149 2.84 50.21 -28.68
C LYS A 149 2.62 48.97 -29.58
N THR A 150 3.64 48.16 -29.78
CA THR A 150 3.52 46.96 -30.61
C THR A 150 3.66 45.69 -29.77
N PRO A 151 2.57 45.01 -29.48
CA PRO A 151 2.67 43.69 -28.85
C PRO A 151 3.21 42.69 -29.89
N LYS A 152 4.50 42.41 -29.85
CA LYS A 152 5.14 41.40 -30.72
C LYS A 152 4.95 39.94 -30.23
N TYR A 153 4.15 39.73 -29.20
CA TYR A 153 3.94 38.40 -28.67
C TYR A 153 2.48 37.99 -28.72
N ARG A 154 2.19 37.06 -29.61
CA ARG A 154 0.94 36.31 -29.61
C ARG A 154 1.01 35.29 -28.50
N GLY A 155 0.18 35.47 -27.47
CA GLY A 155 -0.52 34.30 -27.02
C GLY A 155 -0.51 33.92 -25.57
N THR A 156 0.34 34.39 -24.72
CA THR A 156 0.11 34.12 -23.29
C THR A 156 0.47 35.36 -22.50
N SER A 157 -0.50 35.89 -21.80
CA SER A 157 -0.28 37.07 -20.98
C SER A 157 0.72 36.72 -19.86
N ARG A 158 1.56 37.68 -19.48
CA ARG A 158 2.49 37.60 -18.35
C ARG A 158 1.81 37.04 -17.09
N ARG A 159 0.55 37.37 -16.91
CA ARG A 159 -0.26 36.89 -15.80
C ARG A 159 -0.32 35.37 -15.75
N SER A 160 -0.45 34.69 -16.88
CA SER A 160 -0.66 33.24 -16.90
C SER A 160 0.51 32.44 -16.31
N THR A 161 1.75 32.78 -16.63
CA THR A 161 2.92 32.03 -16.11
C THR A 161 3.22 32.30 -14.63
N GLY A 162 3.05 33.55 -14.19
CA GLY A 162 3.18 33.92 -12.78
C GLY A 162 2.05 33.34 -11.94
N GLU A 163 0.84 33.41 -12.46
CA GLU A 163 -0.34 32.83 -11.85
C GLU A 163 -0.22 31.31 -11.74
N ASP A 164 0.25 30.61 -12.76
CA ASP A 164 0.41 29.15 -12.75
C ASP A 164 1.41 28.69 -11.69
N VAL A 165 2.56 29.35 -11.58
CA VAL A 165 3.55 29.05 -10.52
C VAL A 165 2.98 29.36 -9.14
N PHE A 166 2.35 30.54 -8.99
CA PHE A 166 1.69 30.90 -7.74
C PHE A 166 0.63 29.88 -7.33
N LEU A 167 -0.30 29.55 -8.24
CA LEU A 167 -1.38 28.60 -7.96
C LEU A 167 -0.84 27.22 -7.60
N ALA A 168 0.15 26.71 -8.33
CA ALA A 168 0.74 25.41 -8.07
C ALA A 168 1.35 25.36 -6.66
N ILE A 169 2.20 26.32 -6.31
CA ILE A 169 2.89 26.34 -5.02
C ILE A 169 1.93 26.69 -3.88
N ASN A 170 1.07 27.71 -4.05
CA ASN A 170 0.12 28.09 -3.00
C ASN A 170 -0.89 26.98 -2.70
N SER A 171 -1.38 26.28 -3.72
CA SER A 171 -2.26 25.11 -3.52
C SER A 171 -1.54 23.99 -2.79
N ASN A 172 -0.28 23.76 -3.08
CA ASN A 172 0.53 22.78 -2.36
C ASN A 172 0.69 23.14 -0.88
N TYR A 173 1.03 24.42 -0.57
CA TYR A 173 1.14 24.88 0.82
C TYR A 173 -0.19 24.77 1.58
N THR A 174 -1.30 25.19 0.96
CA THR A 174 -2.61 25.35 1.63
C THR A 174 -3.43 24.08 1.64
N ARG A 175 -3.41 23.30 0.57
CA ARG A 175 -4.29 22.14 0.35
C ARG A 175 -3.52 20.82 0.15
N LYS A 176 -2.20 20.84 0.20
CA LYS A 176 -1.34 19.69 -0.08
C LYS A 176 -1.60 19.07 -1.46
N THR A 177 -1.95 19.89 -2.44
CA THR A 177 -2.10 19.43 -3.82
C THR A 177 -0.77 18.99 -4.39
N LEU A 178 -0.83 18.20 -5.46
CA LEU A 178 0.38 17.75 -6.14
C LEU A 178 1.10 18.93 -6.79
N LEU A 179 2.42 18.89 -6.73
CA LEU A 179 3.30 19.81 -7.48
C LEU A 179 3.24 19.50 -8.98
N PRO A 180 3.74 20.39 -9.85
CA PRO A 180 3.85 20.12 -11.28
C PRO A 180 4.58 18.81 -11.55
N SER A 181 4.21 18.11 -12.63
CA SER A 181 4.86 16.86 -13.00
C SER A 181 6.38 17.02 -13.12
N TRP A 182 7.11 16.00 -12.66
CA TRP A 182 8.58 15.98 -12.64
C TRP A 182 9.23 17.00 -11.68
N THR A 183 8.50 17.46 -10.67
CA THR A 183 9.02 18.37 -9.65
C THR A 183 8.70 17.88 -8.24
N ASP A 184 9.58 18.20 -7.32
CA ASP A 184 9.31 18.19 -5.89
C ASP A 184 9.53 19.59 -5.29
N ALA A 185 9.52 19.70 -3.98
CA ALA A 185 9.70 20.98 -3.27
C ALA A 185 11.12 21.57 -3.40
N LYS A 186 12.09 20.87 -3.98
CA LYS A 186 13.49 21.26 -4.02
C LYS A 186 14.10 21.30 -5.41
N ALA A 187 13.60 20.44 -6.32
CA ALA A 187 14.23 20.23 -7.62
C ALA A 187 13.21 19.91 -8.71
N MET A 188 13.61 20.16 -9.93
CA MET A 188 12.97 19.66 -11.14
C MET A 188 13.79 18.50 -11.71
N TYR A 189 13.13 17.44 -12.15
CA TYR A 189 13.73 16.25 -12.74
C TYR A 189 13.44 16.21 -14.23
N LEU A 190 14.47 15.95 -15.03
CA LEU A 190 14.28 15.87 -16.48
C LEU A 190 13.41 14.66 -16.83
N PRO A 191 12.30 14.85 -17.56
CA PRO A 191 11.45 13.74 -17.97
C PRO A 191 12.22 12.71 -18.79
N PHE A 192 12.10 11.44 -18.43
CA PHE A 192 12.70 10.34 -19.19
C PHE A 192 11.68 9.58 -20.05
N ILE A 193 10.40 9.92 -19.92
CA ILE A 193 9.30 9.36 -20.70
C ILE A 193 8.35 10.49 -21.13
N SER A 194 7.80 10.40 -22.34
CA SER A 194 6.87 11.40 -22.83
C SER A 194 5.51 11.36 -22.11
N THR A 195 4.84 12.49 -22.02
CA THR A 195 3.52 12.59 -21.38
C THR A 195 2.48 11.69 -22.05
N ASP A 196 2.57 11.51 -23.37
CA ASP A 196 1.62 10.66 -24.11
C ASP A 196 1.85 9.17 -23.83
N ALA A 197 3.10 8.73 -23.71
CA ALA A 197 3.43 7.38 -23.31
C ALA A 197 2.95 7.08 -21.87
N LEU A 198 3.06 8.05 -20.96
CA LEU A 198 2.53 7.92 -19.59
C LEU A 198 1.02 7.70 -19.57
N LYS A 199 0.25 8.46 -20.35
CA LYS A 199 -1.22 8.35 -20.40
C LYS A 199 -1.72 6.97 -20.82
N HIS A 200 -0.96 6.26 -21.66
CA HIS A 200 -1.31 4.92 -22.16
C HIS A 200 -0.92 3.79 -21.20
N SER A 201 -0.21 4.07 -20.13
CA SER A 201 0.39 3.06 -19.25
C SER A 201 -0.45 2.69 -18.01
N GLY A 202 -1.63 3.25 -17.86
CA GLY A 202 -2.54 2.96 -16.76
C GLY A 202 -1.96 3.26 -15.37
N SER A 203 -2.05 2.31 -14.45
CA SER A 203 -1.57 2.44 -13.06
C SER A 203 -0.10 2.05 -12.86
N ALA A 204 0.70 2.03 -13.91
CA ALA A 204 2.11 1.71 -13.82
C ALA A 204 2.91 2.84 -13.15
N GLN A 205 3.93 2.46 -12.39
CA GLN A 205 4.96 3.37 -11.89
C GLN A 205 6.24 3.16 -12.72
N PHE A 206 6.96 4.26 -12.93
CA PHE A 206 8.16 4.27 -13.76
C PHE A 206 9.33 4.75 -12.93
N GLN A 207 10.41 3.98 -12.92
CA GLN A 207 11.62 4.30 -12.19
C GLN A 207 12.80 4.37 -13.15
N ALA A 208 13.55 5.47 -13.08
CA ALA A 208 14.81 5.61 -13.80
C ALA A 208 15.73 6.62 -13.11
N THR A 209 16.99 6.60 -13.50
CA THR A 209 17.95 7.64 -13.12
C THR A 209 17.93 8.73 -14.18
N THR A 210 17.67 9.97 -13.74
CA THR A 210 17.61 11.14 -14.61
C THR A 210 18.39 12.31 -14.04
N LYS A 211 18.54 13.39 -14.81
CA LYS A 211 19.13 14.65 -14.33
C LYS A 211 18.15 15.41 -13.47
N TYR A 212 18.66 15.99 -12.37
CA TYR A 212 17.93 16.97 -11.60
C TYR A 212 18.55 18.36 -11.73
N PHE A 213 17.72 19.37 -11.58
CA PHE A 213 18.07 20.79 -11.59
C PHE A 213 17.50 21.44 -10.32
N ARG A 214 18.38 22.01 -9.52
CA ARG A 214 18.06 22.69 -8.27
C ARG A 214 18.83 23.99 -8.19
N ALA A 215 18.20 25.04 -7.68
CA ALA A 215 18.92 26.28 -7.39
C ALA A 215 18.73 26.65 -5.92
N GLU A 216 19.84 26.90 -5.23
CA GLU A 216 19.85 27.43 -3.86
C GLU A 216 20.08 28.92 -3.91
N PRO A 217 19.37 29.75 -3.12
CA PRO A 217 19.45 31.22 -3.22
C PRO A 217 20.78 31.79 -2.76
N ASN A 218 21.50 31.07 -1.89
CA ASN A 218 22.82 31.49 -1.36
C ASN A 218 22.86 32.97 -0.98
N CYS A 219 22.14 33.34 0.08
CA CYS A 219 21.99 34.71 0.54
C CYS A 219 23.03 35.08 1.61
N ARG A 220 23.40 36.34 1.64
CA ARG A 220 24.20 36.93 2.71
C ARG A 220 23.60 38.27 3.14
N PRO A 221 23.70 38.64 4.43
CA PRO A 221 23.26 39.96 4.87
C PRO A 221 24.15 41.05 4.26
N LEU A 222 23.56 42.19 4.00
CA LEU A 222 24.27 43.41 3.56
C LEU A 222 24.32 44.44 4.70
N VAL A 223 25.48 45.00 4.96
CA VAL A 223 25.68 45.99 6.00
C VAL A 223 25.61 47.40 5.37
N SER A 224 24.76 48.24 5.95
CA SER A 224 24.60 49.62 5.49
C SER A 224 25.90 50.42 5.65
N GLY A 225 26.29 51.11 4.62
CA GLY A 225 27.53 51.91 4.56
C GLY A 225 28.76 51.11 4.09
N ASP A 226 28.84 49.82 4.37
CA ASP A 226 29.95 48.96 3.95
C ASP A 226 29.64 48.21 2.65
N ASP A 227 28.50 47.51 2.63
CA ASP A 227 28.09 46.66 1.49
C ASP A 227 27.12 47.37 0.55
N TYR A 228 26.34 48.32 1.04
CA TYR A 228 25.39 49.06 0.21
C TYR A 228 25.20 50.50 0.67
N GLN A 229 24.81 51.32 -0.30
CA GLN A 229 24.33 52.69 -0.07
C GLN A 229 22.89 52.76 -0.61
N LEU A 230 21.98 53.23 0.23
CA LEU A 230 20.59 53.48 -0.14
C LEU A 230 20.19 54.85 0.32
N GLU A 231 19.95 55.76 -0.62
CA GLU A 231 19.50 57.13 -0.36
C GLU A 231 18.10 57.33 -0.94
N MET A 232 17.22 57.88 -0.13
CA MET A 232 15.85 58.22 -0.52
C MET A 232 15.74 59.73 -0.74
N THR A 233 15.53 60.17 -1.97
CA THR A 233 15.40 61.59 -2.33
C THR A 233 14.05 61.90 -2.94
N LYS A 234 13.47 63.06 -2.59
CA LYS A 234 12.26 63.54 -3.28
C LYS A 234 12.62 63.99 -4.69
N ARG A 235 11.80 63.60 -5.64
CA ARG A 235 11.95 64.09 -7.01
C ARG A 235 11.57 65.56 -7.08
N SER A 236 12.38 66.36 -7.75
CA SER A 236 12.10 67.80 -7.89
C SER A 236 10.95 68.15 -8.85
N ASP A 237 10.67 67.24 -9.80
CA ASP A 237 9.88 67.53 -10.98
C ASP A 237 8.58 66.77 -11.03
N GLU A 238 8.37 65.78 -10.18
CA GLU A 238 7.16 64.97 -10.09
C GLU A 238 6.89 64.51 -8.64
N PRO A 239 5.62 64.28 -8.27
CA PRO A 239 5.33 63.75 -6.96
C PRO A 239 5.80 62.28 -6.88
N GLY A 240 6.91 62.08 -6.16
CA GLY A 240 7.45 60.75 -5.93
C GLY A 240 8.78 60.81 -5.22
N THR A 241 9.22 59.67 -4.70
CA THR A 241 10.50 59.46 -4.05
C THR A 241 11.39 58.64 -4.97
N VAL A 242 12.62 59.10 -5.17
CA VAL A 242 13.63 58.36 -5.92
C VAL A 242 14.60 57.75 -4.92
N ALA A 243 14.83 56.46 -5.04
CA ALA A 243 15.90 55.81 -4.30
C ALA A 243 17.13 55.63 -5.18
N VAL A 244 18.28 55.89 -4.60
CA VAL A 244 19.59 55.61 -5.20
C VAL A 244 20.14 54.41 -4.46
N PHE A 245 20.42 53.35 -5.19
CA PHE A 245 20.98 52.13 -4.62
C PHE A 245 22.28 51.76 -5.33
N GLU A 246 23.24 51.38 -4.55
CA GLU A 246 24.52 50.83 -5.01
C GLU A 246 24.93 49.73 -4.02
N THR A 247 25.36 48.59 -4.52
CA THR A 247 25.80 47.50 -3.65
C THR A 247 27.06 46.84 -4.16
N THR A 248 27.87 46.37 -3.23
CA THR A 248 29.09 45.61 -3.50
C THR A 248 28.83 44.14 -3.22
N VAL A 249 28.99 43.30 -4.25
CA VAL A 249 28.84 41.85 -4.16
C VAL A 249 30.14 41.14 -4.49
N GLN A 250 30.37 39.97 -3.92
CA GLN A 250 31.57 39.19 -4.23
C GLN A 250 31.27 38.20 -5.37
N ASN A 251 32.20 38.14 -6.33
CA ASN A 251 32.16 37.11 -7.37
C ASN A 251 32.71 35.77 -6.84
N ASP A 252 32.70 34.73 -7.68
CA ASP A 252 33.18 33.38 -7.31
C ASP A 252 34.69 33.35 -6.98
N ALA A 253 35.44 34.33 -7.42
CA ALA A 253 36.87 34.49 -7.10
C ALA A 253 37.11 35.34 -5.83
N GLY A 254 36.06 35.72 -5.10
CA GLY A 254 36.15 36.58 -3.90
C GLY A 254 36.46 38.05 -4.17
N ARG A 255 36.36 38.52 -5.43
CA ARG A 255 36.56 39.93 -5.77
C ARG A 255 35.26 40.69 -5.60
N ASN A 256 35.37 41.89 -5.05
CA ASN A 256 34.26 42.82 -4.92
C ASN A 256 33.89 43.41 -6.29
N VAL A 257 32.58 43.39 -6.59
CA VAL A 257 32.00 43.96 -7.81
C VAL A 257 30.89 44.91 -7.38
N THR A 258 30.90 46.12 -7.92
CA THR A 258 29.85 47.09 -7.67
C THR A 258 28.70 46.87 -8.65
N CYS A 259 27.50 46.71 -8.10
CA CYS A 259 26.27 46.46 -8.86
C CYS A 259 25.21 47.52 -8.57
N TYR A 260 24.40 47.77 -9.55
CA TYR A 260 23.33 48.77 -9.56
C TYR A 260 22.00 48.10 -9.88
N PRO A 261 20.85 48.68 -9.52
CA PRO A 261 19.54 48.17 -9.95
C PRO A 261 19.44 48.11 -11.47
N ASP A 262 18.92 46.99 -11.98
CA ASP A 262 18.61 46.81 -13.40
C ASP A 262 17.40 47.69 -13.76
N TYR A 263 17.65 48.71 -14.57
CA TYR A 263 16.60 49.60 -15.08
C TYR A 263 16.59 49.55 -16.61
N ALA A 264 15.54 49.06 -17.19
CA ALA A 264 15.36 48.94 -18.63
C ALA A 264 15.48 50.26 -19.43
N SER A 265 15.73 51.38 -18.77
CA SER A 265 15.80 52.72 -19.37
C SER A 265 17.15 53.43 -19.18
N GLY A 266 18.21 52.76 -18.81
CA GLY A 266 19.55 53.24 -19.05
C GLY A 266 20.19 54.17 -18.04
N TRP A 267 19.70 54.33 -16.81
CA TRP A 267 20.37 55.10 -15.77
C TRP A 267 20.34 54.44 -14.39
N HIS A 268 21.35 53.84 -14.06
CA HIS A 268 21.70 52.74 -13.19
C HIS A 268 21.69 53.00 -11.67
N ARG A 269 21.45 54.17 -11.21
CA ARG A 269 21.50 54.52 -9.78
C ARG A 269 20.17 54.93 -9.18
N LYS A 270 19.17 55.22 -10.02
CA LYS A 270 17.91 55.80 -9.58
C LYS A 270 16.76 54.91 -9.99
N PHE A 271 16.01 54.43 -9.04
CA PHE A 271 14.75 53.78 -9.30
C PHE A 271 13.62 54.59 -8.65
N GLY A 272 12.61 54.92 -9.42
CA GLY A 272 11.51 55.73 -8.96
C GLY A 272 10.28 54.90 -8.67
N ASN A 273 9.43 55.37 -7.77
CA ASN A 273 8.09 54.89 -7.47
C ASN A 273 7.92 53.38 -7.17
N ALA A 274 9.00 52.62 -6.97
CA ALA A 274 8.94 51.19 -6.76
C ALA A 274 8.66 50.80 -5.31
N PHE A 275 8.68 51.75 -4.39
CA PHE A 275 8.43 51.47 -2.98
C PHE A 275 7.01 51.85 -2.61
N GLN A 276 6.14 50.85 -2.57
CA GLN A 276 4.84 51.00 -1.94
C GLN A 276 4.98 50.67 -0.46
N CYS A 277 4.54 51.59 0.39
CA CYS A 277 4.46 51.31 1.81
C CYS A 277 3.21 50.50 2.11
N SER A 278 3.37 49.25 2.45
CA SER A 278 2.28 48.38 2.84
C SER A 278 2.04 48.50 4.35
N SER A 279 0.87 49.02 4.72
CA SER A 279 0.43 49.15 6.14
C SER A 279 -0.74 48.28 6.48
N GLY A 280 -1.09 47.33 5.62
CA GLY A 280 -2.29 46.52 5.69
C GLY A 280 -3.39 47.02 4.75
N THR A 281 -4.55 46.41 4.80
CA THR A 281 -5.66 46.59 3.86
C THR A 281 -6.17 48.02 3.70
N VAL A 282 -5.88 48.91 4.64
CA VAL A 282 -6.21 50.35 4.55
C VAL A 282 -5.12 51.15 5.24
N PRO A 283 -4.30 51.96 4.53
CA PRO A 283 -3.35 52.86 5.15
C PRO A 283 -4.09 53.93 5.98
N THR A 284 -4.07 53.79 7.28
CA THR A 284 -4.51 54.87 8.18
C THR A 284 -3.40 55.84 8.42
N LEU A 285 -3.72 57.14 8.46
CA LEU A 285 -2.75 58.21 8.74
C LEU A 285 -2.00 57.90 10.02
N GLY A 286 -0.67 57.74 9.95
CA GLY A 286 0.18 57.45 11.09
C GLY A 286 0.41 55.95 11.37
N SER A 287 -0.05 55.02 10.51
CA SER A 287 0.21 53.60 10.69
C SER A 287 1.66 53.23 10.33
N LYS A 288 2.22 52.32 11.12
CA LYS A 288 3.50 51.67 10.78
C LYS A 288 3.37 50.90 9.48
N GLY A 289 4.41 50.94 8.66
CA GLY A 289 4.43 50.25 7.38
C GLY A 289 5.73 49.50 7.13
N SER A 290 5.72 48.71 6.10
CA SER A 290 6.89 48.01 5.59
C SER A 290 7.02 48.29 4.11
N ILE A 291 8.24 48.53 3.68
CA ILE A 291 8.61 48.63 2.26
C ILE A 291 9.33 47.35 1.91
N GLU A 292 8.81 46.59 0.99
CA GLU A 292 9.49 45.45 0.41
C GLU A 292 10.52 45.92 -0.61
N ILE A 293 11.73 45.40 -0.52
CA ILE A 293 12.81 45.73 -1.43
C ILE A 293 13.19 44.50 -2.20
N VAL A 294 13.05 44.57 -3.51
CA VAL A 294 13.48 43.50 -4.44
C VAL A 294 14.12 44.19 -5.64
N LEU A 295 15.42 43.98 -5.81
CA LEU A 295 16.20 44.62 -6.86
C LEU A 295 16.99 43.57 -7.62
N THR A 296 16.71 43.42 -8.89
CA THR A 296 17.62 42.79 -9.85
C THR A 296 18.75 43.73 -10.15
N LEU A 297 19.96 43.20 -10.29
CA LEU A 297 21.18 44.01 -10.35
C LEU A 297 21.85 43.90 -11.72
N GLU A 298 22.48 45.00 -12.14
CA GLU A 298 23.32 45.08 -13.33
C GLU A 298 24.67 45.71 -12.98
N ALA A 299 25.67 45.42 -13.81
CA ALA A 299 26.98 46.04 -13.66
C ALA A 299 27.05 47.37 -14.43
N GLY A 300 27.99 48.21 -14.07
CA GLY A 300 28.22 49.49 -14.76
C GLY A 300 28.63 49.35 -16.24
N PRO A 301 28.57 50.40 -17.02
CA PRO A 301 28.72 50.35 -18.49
C PRO A 301 30.08 49.86 -18.99
N ASN A 302 31.12 49.94 -18.18
CA ASN A 302 32.47 49.48 -18.53
C ASN A 302 32.86 48.17 -17.84
N ALA A 303 31.86 47.44 -17.29
CA ALA A 303 32.09 46.21 -16.54
C ALA A 303 32.56 45.08 -17.46
N THR A 304 33.44 44.28 -16.94
CA THR A 304 33.88 43.05 -17.58
C THR A 304 32.73 42.05 -17.64
N ARG A 305 32.81 41.06 -18.54
CA ARG A 305 31.80 39.98 -18.64
C ARG A 305 31.57 39.28 -17.29
N ILE A 306 32.64 39.06 -16.51
CA ILE A 306 32.53 38.39 -15.20
C ILE A 306 31.75 39.27 -14.20
N GLU A 307 31.99 40.56 -14.22
CA GLU A 307 31.26 41.53 -13.37
C GLU A 307 29.79 41.61 -13.79
N GLN A 308 29.50 41.64 -15.09
CA GLN A 308 28.13 41.58 -15.61
C GLN A 308 27.43 40.33 -15.17
N GLU A 309 28.02 39.12 -15.38
CA GLU A 309 27.47 37.86 -14.94
C GLU A 309 27.26 37.80 -13.43
N THR A 310 28.17 38.40 -12.64
CA THR A 310 28.02 38.45 -11.18
C THR A 310 26.83 39.30 -10.77
N CYS A 311 26.69 40.51 -11.30
CA CYS A 311 25.55 41.36 -10.97
C CYS A 311 24.23 40.79 -11.44
N TYR A 312 24.12 40.35 -12.70
CA TYR A 312 22.90 39.78 -13.26
C TYR A 312 22.42 38.51 -12.55
N SER A 313 23.32 37.73 -11.96
CA SER A 313 22.96 36.56 -11.18
C SER A 313 22.62 36.88 -9.71
N THR A 314 22.75 38.13 -9.29
CA THR A 314 22.53 38.57 -7.91
C THR A 314 21.28 39.42 -7.80
N VAL A 315 20.53 39.24 -6.72
CA VAL A 315 19.35 40.03 -6.36
C VAL A 315 19.55 40.59 -4.96
N ALA A 316 19.25 41.88 -4.76
CA ALA A 316 19.13 42.46 -3.43
C ALA A 316 17.66 42.39 -2.98
N ILE A 317 17.43 41.79 -1.82
CA ILE A 317 16.08 41.59 -1.28
C ILE A 317 16.04 41.92 0.20
N GLY A 318 14.90 42.44 0.68
CA GLY A 318 14.70 42.70 2.09
C GLY A 318 13.52 43.59 2.41
N TRP A 319 13.57 44.21 3.55
CA TRP A 319 12.50 45.06 4.07
C TRP A 319 13.09 46.32 4.73
N MET A 320 12.34 47.40 4.61
CA MET A 320 12.52 48.60 5.40
C MET A 320 11.26 48.85 6.22
N ARG A 321 11.38 48.99 7.53
CA ARG A 321 10.30 49.37 8.43
C ARG A 321 10.14 50.89 8.45
N VAL A 322 8.90 51.36 8.40
CA VAL A 322 8.57 52.78 8.36
C VAL A 322 7.53 53.07 9.43
N ASP A 323 7.82 54.05 10.30
CA ASP A 323 6.92 54.43 11.38
C ASP A 323 5.65 55.13 10.87
N ASN A 324 5.72 55.77 9.71
CA ASN A 324 4.58 56.46 9.13
C ASN A 324 4.62 56.50 7.59
N CYS A 325 3.82 55.65 6.97
CA CYS A 325 3.72 55.55 5.51
C CYS A 325 3.31 56.85 4.79
N THR A 326 2.69 57.80 5.48
CA THR A 326 2.13 59.01 4.85
C THR A 326 3.05 60.23 4.93
N ARG A 327 4.08 60.24 5.81
CA ARG A 327 4.95 61.40 6.04
C ARG A 327 6.21 61.42 5.18
N GLY A 328 6.46 60.46 4.38
CA GLY A 328 7.68 60.31 3.61
C GLY A 328 8.59 59.23 4.17
N PHE A 329 9.64 58.90 3.44
CA PHE A 329 10.52 57.81 3.78
C PHE A 329 11.54 58.23 4.83
N GLU A 330 11.71 57.42 5.84
CA GLU A 330 12.81 57.51 6.79
C GLU A 330 14.12 57.13 6.09
N ARG A 331 15.23 57.54 6.64
CA ARG A 331 16.54 57.09 6.14
C ARG A 331 16.73 55.62 6.50
N PRO A 332 17.14 54.78 5.51
CA PRO A 332 17.50 53.42 5.80
C PRO A 332 18.67 53.33 6.77
N ASP A 333 18.52 52.60 7.84
CA ASP A 333 19.58 52.32 8.80
C ASP A 333 19.56 50.86 9.24
N ALA A 334 20.54 50.46 10.05
CA ALA A 334 20.64 49.08 10.52
C ALA A 334 19.50 48.67 11.47
N GLN A 335 18.71 49.59 12.00
CA GLN A 335 17.61 49.30 12.92
C GLN A 335 16.27 49.11 12.20
N ASN A 336 16.10 49.83 11.09
CA ASN A 336 14.85 49.79 10.33
C ASN A 336 14.93 49.01 9.01
N THR A 337 16.14 48.64 8.55
CA THR A 337 16.34 48.00 7.23
C THR A 337 17.12 46.69 7.35
N LEU A 338 16.55 45.64 6.85
CA LEU A 338 17.24 44.38 6.57
C LEU A 338 17.36 44.23 5.05
N LEU A 339 18.59 44.20 4.56
CA LEU A 339 18.91 43.85 3.17
C LEU A 339 19.83 42.64 3.13
N MET A 340 19.65 41.83 2.13
CA MET A 340 20.52 40.71 1.82
C MET A 340 20.75 40.63 0.32
N SER A 341 21.92 40.20 -0.08
CA SER A 341 22.19 39.80 -1.46
C SER A 341 22.07 38.31 -1.62
N CYS A 342 21.25 37.88 -2.57
CA CYS A 342 21.06 36.47 -2.90
C CYS A 342 21.64 36.23 -4.28
N ARG A 343 22.58 35.29 -4.38
CA ARG A 343 23.15 34.84 -5.65
C ARG A 343 22.83 33.35 -5.84
N PRO A 344 21.75 33.05 -6.54
CA PRO A 344 21.35 31.67 -6.69
C PRO A 344 22.41 30.81 -7.37
N LYS A 345 22.67 29.65 -6.77
CA LYS A 345 23.65 28.70 -7.27
C LYS A 345 22.91 27.46 -7.81
N LEU A 346 23.05 27.23 -9.11
CA LEU A 346 22.48 26.09 -9.76
C LEU A 346 23.28 24.82 -9.48
N SER A 347 22.59 23.76 -9.14
CA SER A 347 23.11 22.41 -8.95
C SER A 347 22.48 21.46 -9.94
N VAL A 348 23.31 20.71 -10.67
CA VAL A 348 22.88 19.67 -11.61
C VAL A 348 23.52 18.35 -11.22
N GLY A 349 22.79 17.26 -11.29
CA GLY A 349 23.32 15.94 -10.97
C GLY A 349 22.37 14.85 -11.40
N ASN A 350 22.60 13.65 -10.90
CA ASN A 350 21.76 12.48 -11.19
C ASN A 350 20.89 12.13 -9.98
N ALA A 351 19.65 11.78 -10.24
CA ALA A 351 18.71 11.30 -9.23
C ALA A 351 17.94 10.09 -9.73
N SER A 352 17.70 9.14 -8.85
CA SER A 352 16.75 8.07 -9.10
C SER A 352 15.36 8.53 -8.68
N VAL A 353 14.42 8.51 -9.60
CA VAL A 353 13.04 8.98 -9.37
C VAL A 353 12.03 7.92 -9.75
N ILE A 354 10.92 7.91 -9.02
CA ILE A 354 9.75 7.07 -9.28
C ILE A 354 8.58 7.99 -9.57
N VAL A 355 8.00 7.87 -10.75
CA VAL A 355 6.85 8.67 -11.17
C VAL A 355 5.66 7.77 -11.53
N ASP A 356 4.46 8.32 -11.41
CA ASP A 356 3.24 7.67 -11.89
C ASP A 356 2.96 8.00 -13.37
N SER A 357 1.79 7.58 -13.84
CA SER A 357 1.31 7.84 -15.21
C SER A 357 1.03 9.31 -15.52
N ALA A 358 1.02 10.20 -14.54
CA ALA A 358 0.91 11.65 -14.72
C ALA A 358 2.28 12.35 -14.64
N GLY A 359 3.35 11.61 -14.35
CA GLY A 359 4.68 12.18 -14.12
C GLY A 359 4.84 12.80 -12.74
N VAL A 360 3.96 12.46 -11.79
CA VAL A 360 4.06 12.93 -10.40
C VAL A 360 4.96 12.00 -9.62
N LEU A 361 5.89 12.58 -8.86
CA LEU A 361 6.78 11.81 -8.01
C LEU A 361 6.00 11.10 -6.91
N GLN A 362 6.24 9.80 -6.75
CA GLN A 362 5.57 8.97 -5.75
C GLN A 362 6.34 8.90 -4.43
N GLN A 363 7.62 9.21 -4.47
CA GLN A 363 8.52 9.24 -3.30
C GLN A 363 9.53 10.38 -3.49
N GLU A 364 10.11 10.87 -2.39
CA GLU A 364 11.26 11.75 -2.49
C GLU A 364 12.36 11.07 -3.30
N ALA A 365 12.96 11.84 -4.23
CA ALA A 365 14.00 11.30 -5.08
C ALA A 365 15.19 10.82 -4.23
N THR A 366 15.57 9.58 -4.46
CA THR A 366 16.70 8.97 -3.76
C THR A 366 18.00 9.17 -4.55
N GLN A 367 19.11 9.32 -3.82
CA GLN A 367 20.46 9.45 -4.40
C GLN A 367 20.64 10.70 -5.28
N LEU A 368 20.47 11.86 -4.69
CA LEU A 368 20.90 13.11 -5.30
C LEU A 368 22.45 13.15 -5.30
N VAL A 369 23.05 12.71 -6.38
CA VAL A 369 24.51 12.79 -6.57
C VAL A 369 24.80 14.02 -7.42
N ALA A 370 25.33 15.06 -6.80
CA ALA A 370 25.79 16.23 -7.52
C ALA A 370 26.96 15.85 -8.45
N GLU A 371 26.99 16.38 -9.65
CA GLU A 371 28.16 16.21 -10.52
C GLU A 371 29.35 16.96 -9.91
N ALA A 372 30.49 16.27 -9.84
CA ALA A 372 31.73 16.90 -9.37
C ALA A 372 32.12 18.08 -10.27
N GLY A 373 32.57 19.17 -9.70
CA GLY A 373 33.03 20.34 -10.43
C GLY A 373 31.92 21.28 -10.93
N GLN A 374 30.97 21.64 -10.06
CA GLN A 374 29.91 22.62 -10.36
C GLN A 374 30.42 24.06 -10.38
N SER A 375 31.53 24.31 -11.09
CA SER A 375 31.89 25.68 -11.50
C SER A 375 30.92 26.14 -12.59
N SER A 376 30.75 27.46 -12.75
CA SER A 376 29.94 28.00 -13.85
C SER A 376 30.37 27.43 -15.20
N GLN A 377 31.67 27.22 -15.43
CA GLN A 377 32.21 26.59 -16.64
C GLN A 377 31.81 25.12 -16.81
N ALA A 378 31.74 24.33 -15.75
CA ALA A 378 31.31 22.96 -15.82
C ALA A 378 29.81 22.83 -16.15
N LEU A 379 29.03 23.84 -15.83
CA LEU A 379 27.59 23.89 -16.14
C LEU A 379 27.33 24.43 -17.55
N ASP A 380 28.29 25.08 -18.21
CA ASP A 380 28.13 25.61 -19.57
C ASP A 380 27.81 24.55 -20.61
N LYS A 381 28.13 23.27 -20.35
CA LYS A 381 27.70 22.15 -21.20
C LYS A 381 26.18 21.98 -21.26
N TYR A 382 25.46 22.49 -20.27
CA TYR A 382 23.99 22.43 -20.20
C TYR A 382 23.32 23.69 -20.77
N TYR A 383 24.10 24.70 -21.16
CA TYR A 383 23.59 26.00 -21.59
C TYR A 383 24.21 26.43 -22.91
N THR A 384 23.43 27.11 -23.73
CA THR A 384 23.91 27.72 -24.97
C THR A 384 24.59 29.04 -24.73
N ASN A 385 24.14 29.78 -23.71
CA ASN A 385 24.66 31.13 -23.37
C ASN A 385 25.22 31.23 -21.94
N GLY A 386 25.48 30.07 -21.29
CA GLY A 386 25.97 30.03 -19.92
C GLY A 386 24.88 29.91 -18.84
N ALA A 387 25.27 29.35 -17.69
CA ALA A 387 24.38 29.15 -16.55
C ALA A 387 23.84 30.46 -15.96
N SER A 388 24.59 31.52 -16.05
CA SER A 388 24.23 32.86 -15.59
C SER A 388 22.96 33.39 -16.26
N GLU A 389 22.73 33.09 -17.53
CA GLU A 389 21.54 33.55 -18.24
C GLU A 389 20.26 32.90 -17.70
N LEU A 390 20.30 31.59 -17.39
CA LEU A 390 19.14 30.94 -16.77
C LEU A 390 18.84 31.53 -15.39
N ILE A 391 19.85 31.71 -14.57
CA ILE A 391 19.69 32.31 -13.23
C ILE A 391 19.15 33.74 -13.36
N ARG A 392 19.69 34.56 -14.29
CA ARG A 392 19.18 35.91 -14.54
C ARG A 392 17.68 35.86 -14.87
N LYS A 393 17.28 35.01 -15.81
CA LYS A 393 15.86 34.85 -16.20
C LYS A 393 14.97 34.33 -15.07
N SER A 394 15.49 33.43 -14.25
CA SER A 394 14.76 32.97 -13.07
C SER A 394 14.61 34.08 -12.02
N ASN A 395 15.66 34.91 -11.83
CA ASN A 395 15.62 36.03 -10.92
C ASN A 395 14.60 37.08 -11.37
N ASP A 396 14.64 37.49 -12.66
CA ASP A 396 13.68 38.41 -13.26
C ASP A 396 12.23 37.96 -13.01
N PHE A 397 11.98 36.64 -13.05
CA PHE A 397 10.68 36.07 -12.83
C PHE A 397 10.30 35.91 -11.35
N LEU A 398 11.18 35.25 -10.56
CA LEU A 398 10.84 34.86 -9.19
C LEU A 398 10.90 36.01 -8.19
N PHE A 399 11.78 36.98 -8.43
CA PHE A 399 11.96 38.14 -7.53
C PHE A 399 11.18 39.36 -8.00
N ALA A 400 11.11 39.62 -9.30
CA ALA A 400 10.45 40.80 -9.82
C ALA A 400 8.93 40.63 -10.07
N ALA A 401 8.39 39.44 -9.89
CA ALA A 401 6.96 39.22 -10.04
C ALA A 401 6.18 39.85 -8.89
N ASP A 402 5.45 40.91 -9.23
CA ASP A 402 4.44 41.51 -8.37
C ASP A 402 3.11 40.75 -8.55
N LEU A 403 2.59 40.17 -7.49
CA LEU A 403 1.34 39.43 -7.52
C LEU A 403 0.12 40.30 -7.28
N GLY A 404 0.33 41.47 -6.66
CA GLY A 404 -0.74 42.32 -6.18
C GLY A 404 -1.65 41.63 -5.14
N PRO A 405 -2.34 42.39 -4.30
CA PRO A 405 -3.16 41.84 -3.20
C PRO A 405 -4.38 41.03 -3.65
N SER A 406 -4.72 41.01 -4.93
CA SER A 406 -5.88 40.29 -5.45
C SER A 406 -5.70 38.76 -5.51
N TYR A 407 -4.48 38.25 -5.42
CA TYR A 407 -4.18 36.81 -5.49
C TYR A 407 -4.04 36.12 -4.14
N HIS A 408 -3.93 36.88 -3.07
CA HIS A 408 -3.73 36.35 -1.72
C HIS A 408 -4.41 37.25 -0.68
N ASN A 409 -4.61 36.70 0.48
CA ASN A 409 -5.20 37.40 1.63
C ASN A 409 -4.14 37.88 2.64
N ASP A 410 -2.87 37.87 2.27
CA ASP A 410 -1.80 38.46 3.05
C ASP A 410 -1.77 39.98 2.76
N ALA A 411 -2.01 40.78 3.79
CA ALA A 411 -2.11 42.22 3.67
C ALA A 411 -0.75 42.93 3.58
N PHE A 412 0.34 42.20 3.75
CA PHE A 412 1.68 42.80 3.95
C PHE A 412 2.67 42.43 2.86
N SER A 413 2.40 41.43 2.04
CA SER A 413 3.32 40.97 1.00
C SER A 413 2.78 41.32 -0.40
N ASP A 414 3.53 42.14 -1.14
CA ASP A 414 3.20 42.45 -2.54
C ASP A 414 3.99 41.55 -3.52
N GLY A 415 5.23 41.16 -3.14
CA GLY A 415 6.09 40.36 -3.98
C GLY A 415 5.90 38.85 -3.80
N LEU A 416 6.01 38.09 -4.92
CA LEU A 416 5.92 36.64 -4.96
C LEU A 416 6.81 35.96 -3.91
N ILE A 417 8.06 36.35 -3.86
CA ILE A 417 9.05 35.74 -2.98
C ILE A 417 8.75 35.99 -1.49
N HIS A 418 8.39 37.24 -1.13
CA HIS A 418 8.04 37.57 0.25
C HIS A 418 6.81 36.85 0.75
N TYR A 419 5.80 36.71 -0.09
CA TYR A 419 4.61 35.90 0.22
C TYR A 419 4.96 34.45 0.53
N PHE A 420 5.76 33.81 -0.30
CA PHE A 420 6.14 32.42 -0.07
C PHE A 420 7.15 32.23 1.06
N MET A 421 7.96 33.23 1.37
CA MET A 421 8.79 33.20 2.59
C MET A 421 7.91 33.17 3.85
N ASN A 422 6.85 33.99 3.93
CA ASN A 422 5.87 33.92 5.00
C ASN A 422 5.19 32.55 5.10
N LYS A 423 4.82 31.96 3.97
CA LYS A 423 4.24 30.60 3.95
C LYS A 423 5.25 29.55 4.43
N ALA A 424 6.50 29.65 4.05
CA ALA A 424 7.56 28.75 4.48
C ALA A 424 7.91 28.93 5.97
N ALA A 425 7.83 30.16 6.49
CA ALA A 425 7.98 30.44 7.92
C ALA A 425 6.76 29.98 8.76
N GLY A 426 5.61 29.77 8.10
CA GLY A 426 4.36 29.38 8.78
C GLY A 426 3.64 30.53 9.49
N ASN A 427 4.08 31.75 9.33
CA ASN A 427 3.49 32.95 9.94
C ASN A 427 3.72 34.19 9.05
N LEU A 428 3.09 35.32 9.41
CA LEU A 428 3.25 36.60 8.72
C LEU A 428 4.26 37.53 9.38
N GLU A 429 4.98 37.09 10.39
CA GLU A 429 5.84 37.95 11.22
C GLU A 429 6.99 38.58 10.43
N LEU A 430 7.46 37.95 9.37
CA LEU A 430 8.55 38.47 8.55
C LEU A 430 8.18 39.76 7.85
N THR A 431 6.95 39.91 7.37
CA THR A 431 6.48 41.09 6.62
C THR A 431 5.60 42.04 7.44
N ASP A 432 5.08 41.59 8.61
CA ASP A 432 4.20 42.42 9.46
C ASP A 432 4.96 43.68 9.98
N PRO A 433 4.54 44.89 9.59
CA PRO A 433 5.20 46.12 10.01
C PRO A 433 5.09 46.41 11.50
N THR A 434 4.16 45.82 12.21
CA THR A 434 3.97 45.99 13.67
C THR A 434 4.97 45.18 14.49
N LYS A 435 5.61 44.20 13.86
CA LYS A 435 6.62 43.33 14.46
C LYS A 435 8.01 43.90 14.31
N PRO A 436 8.95 43.52 15.18
CA PRO A 436 10.37 43.87 15.01
C PRO A 436 10.90 43.46 13.62
N LEU A 437 11.89 44.18 13.13
CA LEU A 437 12.60 43.78 11.92
C LEU A 437 13.19 42.37 12.11
N PRO A 438 12.96 41.42 11.21
CA PRO A 438 13.51 40.09 11.34
C PRO A 438 15.03 40.11 11.18
N ARG A 439 15.75 39.22 11.85
CA ARG A 439 17.17 39.05 11.65
C ARG A 439 17.42 38.16 10.44
N PHE A 440 18.61 38.25 9.86
CA PHE A 440 19.00 37.41 8.72
C PHE A 440 18.79 35.90 9.02
N SER A 441 19.14 35.43 10.23
CA SER A 441 18.95 34.05 10.65
C SER A 441 17.48 33.57 10.62
N ASP A 442 16.55 34.49 10.81
CA ASP A 442 15.11 34.17 10.84
C ASP A 442 14.55 34.07 9.41
N VAL A 443 15.25 34.64 8.44
CA VAL A 443 14.83 34.75 7.03
C VAL A 443 15.51 33.73 6.13
N GLU A 444 16.76 33.35 6.41
CA GLU A 444 17.57 32.49 5.56
C GLU A 444 16.89 31.15 5.25
N GLY A 445 16.35 30.45 6.28
CA GLY A 445 15.64 29.18 6.12
C GLY A 445 14.39 29.28 5.26
N PRO A 446 13.44 30.16 5.61
CA PRO A 446 12.26 30.44 4.79
C PRO A 446 12.56 30.85 3.36
N MET A 447 13.59 31.69 3.15
CA MET A 447 14.04 32.10 1.82
C MET A 447 14.51 30.92 0.99
N LYS A 448 15.31 30.04 1.58
CA LYS A 448 15.79 28.83 0.90
C LYS A 448 14.63 27.95 0.45
N VAL A 449 13.70 27.65 1.36
CA VAL A 449 12.56 26.79 1.07
C VAL A 449 11.65 27.41 -0.01
N ALA A 450 11.35 28.69 0.09
CA ALA A 450 10.52 29.39 -0.87
C ALA A 450 11.15 29.42 -2.26
N TYR A 451 12.44 29.80 -2.33
CA TYR A 451 13.14 29.90 -3.61
C TYR A 451 13.30 28.55 -4.32
N GLU A 452 13.72 27.50 -3.58
CA GLU A 452 13.87 26.16 -4.15
C GLU A 452 12.56 25.64 -4.75
N GLY A 453 11.46 25.77 -4.01
CA GLY A 453 10.15 25.33 -4.46
C GLY A 453 9.63 26.11 -5.68
N LEU A 454 9.79 27.43 -5.65
CA LEU A 454 9.40 28.30 -6.76
C LEU A 454 10.23 28.02 -8.01
N PHE A 455 11.55 27.87 -7.87
CA PHE A 455 12.44 27.54 -8.98
C PHE A 455 12.10 26.19 -9.61
N ALA A 456 11.89 25.16 -8.78
CA ALA A 456 11.50 23.84 -9.26
C ALA A 456 10.16 23.87 -10.03
N ALA A 457 9.15 24.54 -9.48
CA ALA A 457 7.86 24.68 -10.13
C ALA A 457 7.94 25.48 -11.43
N TRP A 458 8.71 26.57 -11.44
CA TRP A 458 8.93 27.38 -12.64
C TRP A 458 9.59 26.56 -13.76
N LEU A 459 10.64 25.80 -13.46
CA LEU A 459 11.26 24.89 -14.43
C LEU A 459 10.30 23.81 -14.91
N GLY A 460 9.57 23.20 -14.01
CA GLY A 460 8.63 22.11 -14.33
C GLY A 460 7.49 22.55 -15.25
N LEU A 461 6.91 23.71 -14.99
CA LEU A 461 5.83 24.28 -15.80
C LEU A 461 6.31 24.75 -17.18
N ASN A 462 7.54 25.28 -17.24
CA ASN A 462 8.11 25.87 -18.46
C ASN A 462 9.09 24.94 -19.20
N ARG A 463 9.19 23.64 -18.82
CA ARG A 463 10.19 22.71 -19.37
C ARG A 463 10.20 22.63 -20.90
N GLN A 464 9.04 22.72 -21.53
CA GLN A 464 8.92 22.67 -23.00
C GLN A 464 9.53 23.88 -23.71
N TYR A 465 9.69 25.00 -23.00
CA TYR A 465 10.28 26.23 -23.53
C TYR A 465 11.73 26.43 -23.10
N LEU A 466 12.14 25.70 -22.07
CA LEU A 466 13.47 25.84 -21.47
C LEU A 466 14.45 24.79 -21.95
N PHE A 467 13.99 23.56 -22.22
CA PHE A 467 14.87 22.47 -22.60
C PHE A 467 14.82 22.17 -24.11
N VAL A 468 15.96 21.76 -24.64
CA VAL A 468 16.07 21.32 -26.03
C VAL A 468 15.29 20.02 -26.21
N ALA A 469 14.41 19.97 -27.22
CA ALA A 469 13.72 18.74 -27.56
C ALA A 469 14.73 17.68 -27.98
N SER A 470 14.57 16.46 -27.50
CA SER A 470 15.49 15.36 -27.83
C SER A 470 15.22 14.85 -29.24
N ASN A 471 16.24 14.99 -30.08
CA ASN A 471 16.29 14.36 -31.40
C ASN A 471 17.12 13.06 -31.37
N THR A 472 17.72 12.75 -30.22
CA THR A 472 18.59 11.58 -30.07
C THR A 472 17.84 10.42 -29.44
N THR A 473 18.02 9.25 -29.98
CA THR A 473 17.45 8.00 -29.50
C THR A 473 18.29 7.36 -28.39
N MET A 474 19.04 8.14 -27.61
CA MET A 474 19.78 7.57 -26.49
C MET A 474 18.80 7.11 -25.40
N PRO A 475 18.59 5.80 -25.27
CA PRO A 475 17.61 5.28 -24.33
C PRO A 475 18.11 5.39 -22.90
N VAL A 476 17.21 5.75 -21.99
CA VAL A 476 17.46 5.71 -20.56
C VAL A 476 16.95 4.38 -20.02
N SER A 477 17.85 3.59 -19.45
CA SER A 477 17.47 2.33 -18.80
C SER A 477 16.72 2.59 -17.51
N GLY A 478 15.62 1.89 -17.33
CA GLY A 478 14.83 1.98 -16.11
C GLY A 478 13.94 0.77 -15.92
N THR A 479 13.02 0.87 -14.99
CA THR A 479 12.07 -0.18 -14.67
C THR A 479 10.66 0.36 -14.67
N THR A 480 9.74 -0.43 -15.21
CA THR A 480 8.29 -0.20 -15.05
C THR A 480 7.79 -1.09 -13.94
N VAL A 481 7.23 -0.50 -12.91
CA VAL A 481 6.63 -1.21 -11.79
C VAL A 481 5.13 -1.24 -12.01
N THR A 482 4.63 -2.41 -12.38
CA THR A 482 3.19 -2.65 -12.50
C THR A 482 2.65 -3.24 -11.21
N ARG A 483 1.57 -2.65 -10.73
CA ARG A 483 0.85 -3.15 -9.57
C ARG A 483 -0.12 -4.23 -10.05
N GLN A 484 0.18 -5.48 -9.76
CA GLN A 484 -0.70 -6.60 -10.09
C GLN A 484 -1.27 -7.20 -8.82
N GLU A 485 -2.58 -7.28 -8.76
CA GLU A 485 -3.25 -8.03 -7.71
C GLU A 485 -3.10 -9.52 -7.99
N ARG A 486 -2.66 -10.28 -7.01
CA ARG A 486 -2.43 -11.73 -7.11
C ARG A 486 -2.99 -12.45 -5.90
N ILE A 487 -3.30 -13.72 -6.08
CA ILE A 487 -3.78 -14.60 -5.01
C ILE A 487 -2.58 -15.35 -4.43
N PHE A 488 -2.42 -15.24 -3.13
CA PHE A 488 -1.37 -15.91 -2.36
C PHE A 488 -1.98 -16.96 -1.44
N VAL A 489 -1.20 -18.00 -1.16
CA VAL A 489 -1.54 -19.03 -0.18
C VAL A 489 -0.94 -18.65 1.17
N HIS A 490 -1.77 -18.58 2.20
CA HIS A 490 -1.30 -18.30 3.56
C HIS A 490 -0.54 -19.50 4.11
N PRO A 491 0.77 -19.40 4.40
CA PRO A 491 1.60 -20.57 4.69
C PRO A 491 1.15 -21.34 5.93
N VAL A 492 0.74 -20.63 6.99
CA VAL A 492 0.27 -21.28 8.23
C VAL A 492 -1.03 -22.04 8.00
N MET A 493 -2.00 -21.43 7.30
CA MET A 493 -3.30 -22.08 7.00
C MET A 493 -3.12 -23.28 6.06
N PHE A 494 -2.19 -23.19 5.12
CA PHE A 494 -1.83 -24.30 4.25
C PHE A 494 -1.25 -25.49 5.04
N VAL A 495 -0.31 -25.24 5.95
CA VAL A 495 0.29 -26.30 6.77
C VAL A 495 -0.78 -26.96 7.66
N ILE A 496 -1.61 -26.17 8.33
CA ILE A 496 -2.71 -26.70 9.17
C ILE A 496 -3.63 -27.59 8.33
N SER A 497 -4.08 -27.09 7.17
CA SER A 497 -4.95 -27.85 6.27
C SER A 497 -4.31 -29.13 5.77
N ALA A 498 -3.04 -29.08 5.37
CA ALA A 498 -2.30 -30.25 4.88
C ALA A 498 -2.12 -31.31 5.97
N VAL A 499 -1.81 -30.89 7.20
CA VAL A 499 -1.69 -31.82 8.34
C VAL A 499 -3.03 -32.49 8.64
N ILE A 500 -4.13 -31.73 8.69
CA ILE A 500 -5.47 -32.29 8.95
C ILE A 500 -5.86 -33.26 7.85
N LEU A 501 -5.68 -32.91 6.56
CA LEU A 501 -5.95 -33.79 5.43
C LEU A 501 -5.08 -35.06 5.47
N GLY A 502 -3.82 -34.95 5.86
CA GLY A 502 -2.93 -36.08 6.09
C GLY A 502 -3.46 -37.03 7.17
N ILE A 503 -3.91 -36.48 8.30
CA ILE A 503 -4.55 -37.27 9.38
C ILE A 503 -5.85 -37.92 8.87
N TYR A 504 -6.69 -37.20 8.12
CA TYR A 504 -7.90 -37.77 7.52
C TYR A 504 -7.58 -38.95 6.61
N THR A 505 -6.57 -38.80 5.77
CA THR A 505 -6.14 -39.87 4.86
C THR A 505 -5.66 -41.09 5.66
N MET A 506 -4.85 -40.91 6.68
CA MET A 506 -4.36 -41.99 7.53
C MET A 506 -5.51 -42.73 8.24
N VAL A 507 -6.43 -41.97 8.86
CA VAL A 507 -7.59 -42.58 9.55
C VAL A 507 -8.51 -43.29 8.56
N SER A 508 -8.77 -42.70 7.39
CA SER A 508 -9.56 -43.35 6.33
C SER A 508 -8.95 -44.65 5.86
N LEU A 509 -7.63 -44.71 5.65
CA LEU A 509 -6.93 -45.94 5.30
C LEU A 509 -7.07 -46.99 6.39
N VAL A 510 -6.92 -46.63 7.68
CA VAL A 510 -7.12 -47.57 8.78
C VAL A 510 -8.56 -48.08 8.82
N ILE A 511 -9.58 -47.25 8.56
CA ILE A 511 -10.97 -47.66 8.47
C ILE A 511 -11.18 -48.67 7.33
N ILE A 512 -10.65 -48.38 6.14
CA ILE A 512 -10.76 -49.24 4.95
C ILE A 512 -10.08 -50.59 5.20
N PHE A 513 -8.92 -50.63 5.83
CA PHE A 513 -8.20 -51.87 6.13
C PHE A 513 -8.91 -52.69 7.22
N ARG A 514 -9.39 -52.04 8.29
CA ARG A 514 -10.09 -52.74 9.39
C ARG A 514 -11.49 -53.19 9.06
N ARG A 515 -12.16 -52.55 8.11
CA ARG A 515 -13.55 -52.85 7.68
C ARG A 515 -14.48 -53.14 8.86
N PRO A 516 -14.75 -52.15 9.74
CA PRO A 516 -15.60 -52.34 10.90
C PRO A 516 -17.00 -52.83 10.48
N GLY A 517 -17.60 -53.70 11.29
CA GLY A 517 -18.91 -54.27 11.01
C GLY A 517 -18.95 -55.39 9.97
N ARG A 518 -17.81 -55.85 9.39
CA ARG A 518 -17.76 -56.97 8.42
C ARG A 518 -18.33 -58.27 8.95
N TYR A 519 -18.34 -58.46 10.26
CA TYR A 519 -18.92 -59.64 10.92
C TYR A 519 -20.43 -59.55 11.07
N LEU A 520 -21.04 -58.40 10.86
CA LEU A 520 -22.49 -58.20 10.97
C LEU A 520 -23.20 -58.72 9.73
N ALA A 521 -24.22 -59.54 9.93
CA ALA A 521 -25.11 -59.99 8.84
C ALA A 521 -25.95 -58.82 8.28
N ARG A 522 -26.30 -57.84 9.12
CA ARG A 522 -27.03 -56.62 8.77
C ARG A 522 -26.56 -55.47 9.62
N MET A 523 -26.50 -54.28 9.02
CA MET A 523 -26.22 -53.08 9.76
C MET A 523 -27.43 -52.67 10.62
N PRO A 524 -27.26 -52.32 11.90
CA PRO A 524 -28.35 -51.93 12.79
C PRO A 524 -28.76 -50.46 12.59
N THR A 525 -29.09 -50.10 11.36
CA THR A 525 -29.43 -48.71 10.98
C THR A 525 -30.91 -48.39 11.17
N SER A 526 -31.77 -49.43 11.35
CA SER A 526 -33.19 -49.25 11.62
C SER A 526 -33.59 -49.94 12.92
N ILE A 527 -34.68 -49.48 13.53
CA ILE A 527 -35.26 -50.10 14.74
C ILE A 527 -35.55 -51.59 14.49
N ALA A 528 -36.11 -51.92 13.35
CA ALA A 528 -36.39 -53.30 12.97
C ALA A 528 -35.12 -54.17 12.91
N ALA A 529 -34.01 -53.62 12.37
CA ALA A 529 -32.72 -54.31 12.35
C ALA A 529 -32.14 -54.55 13.76
N VAL A 530 -32.33 -53.60 14.68
CA VAL A 530 -31.92 -53.73 16.08
C VAL A 530 -32.77 -54.79 16.78
N ILE A 531 -34.10 -54.75 16.62
CA ILE A 531 -35.01 -55.75 17.21
C ILE A 531 -34.68 -57.14 16.68
N ALA A 532 -34.39 -57.29 15.38
CA ALA A 532 -34.01 -58.55 14.79
C ALA A 532 -32.76 -59.21 15.37
N LEU A 533 -31.87 -58.46 15.96
CA LEU A 533 -30.70 -59.00 16.66
C LEU A 533 -31.01 -59.71 17.97
N PHE A 534 -32.21 -59.47 18.52
CA PHE A 534 -32.70 -60.05 19.78
C PHE A 534 -33.93 -60.90 19.62
N ALA A 535 -34.53 -61.00 18.43
CA ALA A 535 -35.90 -61.49 18.23
C ALA A 535 -36.20 -62.85 18.85
N THR A 536 -35.24 -63.77 18.92
CA THR A 536 -35.40 -65.14 19.47
C THR A 536 -34.41 -65.42 20.60
N SER A 537 -33.72 -64.36 21.09
CA SER A 537 -32.65 -64.44 22.10
C SER A 537 -33.25 -64.55 23.52
N ALA A 538 -32.64 -65.37 24.35
CA ALA A 538 -32.93 -65.40 25.78
C ALA A 538 -32.39 -64.15 26.51
N ALA A 539 -31.51 -63.34 25.91
CA ALA A 539 -31.05 -62.09 26.45
C ALA A 539 -32.18 -61.06 26.61
N VAL A 540 -33.29 -61.20 25.85
CA VAL A 540 -34.45 -60.30 25.99
C VAL A 540 -35.11 -60.44 27.37
N GLU A 541 -35.03 -61.62 27.99
CA GLU A 541 -35.61 -61.89 29.32
C GLU A 541 -34.94 -61.02 30.38
N ASP A 542 -33.62 -60.77 30.26
CA ASP A 542 -32.88 -59.96 31.18
C ASP A 542 -33.24 -58.45 31.05
N LEU A 543 -33.85 -58.07 29.94
CA LEU A 543 -34.35 -56.74 29.68
C LEU A 543 -35.83 -56.53 30.06
N GLN A 544 -36.55 -57.61 30.40
CA GLN A 544 -37.95 -57.51 30.82
C GLN A 544 -38.06 -56.63 32.09
N GLY A 545 -39.07 -55.76 32.11
CA GLY A 545 -39.33 -54.89 33.23
C GLY A 545 -38.36 -53.66 33.35
N THR A 546 -37.40 -53.55 32.42
CA THR A 546 -36.42 -52.44 32.47
C THR A 546 -36.85 -51.22 31.66
N SER A 547 -37.97 -51.24 30.95
CA SER A 547 -38.42 -50.17 30.05
C SER A 547 -38.67 -48.83 30.76
N GLY A 548 -39.07 -48.87 32.05
CA GLY A 548 -39.29 -47.65 32.88
C GLY A 548 -38.05 -47.19 33.63
N LEU A 549 -36.94 -47.90 33.55
CA LEU A 549 -35.74 -47.59 34.33
C LEU A 549 -34.85 -46.56 33.58
N SER A 550 -34.20 -45.72 34.35
CA SER A 550 -33.12 -44.87 33.83
C SER A 550 -31.94 -45.74 33.33
N ASN A 551 -31.12 -45.19 32.42
CA ASN A 551 -29.93 -45.91 31.92
C ASN A 551 -29.03 -46.43 33.03
N LYS A 552 -28.89 -45.68 34.14
CA LYS A 552 -28.08 -46.06 35.29
C LYS A 552 -28.69 -47.19 36.11
N GLU A 553 -30.00 -47.18 36.26
CA GLU A 553 -30.75 -48.24 36.97
C GLU A 553 -30.77 -49.53 36.13
N ARG A 554 -31.03 -49.45 34.85
CA ARG A 554 -30.95 -50.58 33.92
C ARG A 554 -29.56 -51.20 33.90
N ALA A 555 -28.50 -50.39 33.88
CA ALA A 555 -27.13 -50.88 33.97
C ALA A 555 -26.89 -51.67 35.26
N ARG A 556 -27.33 -51.14 36.42
CA ARG A 556 -27.23 -51.83 37.70
C ARG A 556 -28.07 -53.13 37.76
N HIS A 557 -29.24 -53.13 37.14
CA HIS A 557 -30.09 -54.33 37.07
C HIS A 557 -29.37 -55.44 36.27
N LEU A 558 -28.85 -55.10 35.10
CA LEU A 558 -28.14 -56.03 34.25
C LEU A 558 -26.80 -56.49 34.87
N GLU A 559 -26.14 -55.66 35.62
CA GLU A 559 -24.93 -55.99 36.36
C GLU A 559 -25.20 -56.96 37.53
N LYS A 560 -26.30 -56.82 38.22
CA LYS A 560 -26.74 -57.71 39.28
C LYS A 560 -27.05 -59.13 38.76
N LEU A 561 -27.47 -59.28 37.49
CA LEU A 561 -27.71 -60.56 36.87
C LEU A 561 -26.44 -61.33 36.55
N GLY A 562 -25.28 -60.64 36.48
CA GLY A 562 -23.98 -61.25 36.26
C GLY A 562 -23.79 -61.90 34.88
N ASN A 563 -24.75 -61.75 33.98
CA ASN A 563 -24.69 -62.35 32.66
C ASN A 563 -23.71 -61.61 31.76
N THR A 564 -23.03 -62.36 30.89
CA THR A 564 -22.23 -61.82 29.80
C THR A 564 -22.88 -62.14 28.46
N TYR A 565 -22.69 -61.25 27.49
CA TYR A 565 -23.36 -61.32 26.18
C TYR A 565 -22.32 -61.35 25.06
N GLY A 566 -22.73 -61.98 23.94
CA GLY A 566 -21.91 -62.03 22.74
C GLY A 566 -22.76 -61.88 21.48
N TYR A 567 -22.11 -61.50 20.40
CA TYR A 567 -22.71 -61.47 19.07
C TYR A 567 -22.19 -62.66 18.24
N GLY A 568 -23.14 -63.44 17.68
CA GLY A 568 -22.78 -64.62 16.91
C GLY A 568 -23.99 -65.45 16.50
N SER A 569 -23.75 -66.72 16.15
CA SER A 569 -24.81 -67.70 15.91
C SER A 569 -25.18 -68.37 17.21
N TYR A 570 -26.49 -68.56 17.44
CA TYR A 570 -27.06 -69.21 18.60
C TYR A 570 -28.34 -70.00 18.21
N VAL A 571 -28.73 -70.91 19.03
CA VAL A 571 -30.01 -71.64 18.87
C VAL A 571 -31.09 -70.88 19.63
N GLY A 572 -32.07 -70.35 18.92
CA GLY A 572 -33.20 -69.61 19.52
C GLY A 572 -34.16 -70.47 20.26
N LYS A 573 -35.15 -69.85 20.92
CA LYS A 573 -36.26 -70.58 21.62
C LYS A 573 -37.08 -71.42 20.71
N ASP A 574 -37.10 -71.17 19.43
CA ASP A 574 -37.75 -71.88 18.36
C ASP A 574 -36.96 -73.08 17.86
N GLY A 575 -35.79 -73.35 18.44
CA GLY A 575 -34.93 -74.46 18.05
C GLY A 575 -34.13 -74.21 16.76
N SER A 576 -34.33 -73.09 16.10
CA SER A 576 -33.61 -72.71 14.88
C SER A 576 -32.32 -71.92 15.15
N VAL A 577 -31.40 -71.96 14.18
CA VAL A 577 -30.12 -71.22 14.29
C VAL A 577 -30.33 -69.81 13.81
N HIS A 578 -30.06 -68.85 14.70
CA HIS A 578 -30.12 -67.40 14.46
C HIS A 578 -28.75 -66.74 14.55
N VAL A 579 -28.65 -65.55 13.98
CA VAL A 579 -27.46 -64.68 14.13
C VAL A 579 -27.89 -63.37 14.79
N GLY A 580 -27.36 -63.14 15.96
CA GLY A 580 -27.73 -61.99 16.78
C GLY A 580 -26.93 -61.90 18.09
N ILE A 581 -27.56 -61.32 19.10
CA ILE A 581 -26.98 -61.15 20.45
C ILE A 581 -27.61 -62.17 21.38
N GLU A 582 -26.81 -62.97 22.07
CA GLU A 582 -27.23 -63.95 23.04
C GLU A 582 -26.34 -64.01 24.26
N LYS A 583 -26.75 -64.62 25.35
CA LYS A 583 -25.99 -64.89 26.56
C LYS A 583 -24.78 -65.81 26.31
N ASP A 584 -23.64 -65.54 26.83
CA ASP A 584 -22.57 -66.51 26.92
C ASP A 584 -22.91 -67.57 27.97
N PRO A 585 -22.63 -68.88 27.75
CA PRO A 585 -21.83 -69.46 26.65
C PRO A 585 -22.69 -69.91 25.44
N PHE A 586 -23.95 -69.54 25.33
CA PHE A 586 -24.88 -70.04 24.31
C PHE A 586 -24.65 -69.41 22.93
N VAL A 587 -23.79 -68.47 22.79
CA VAL A 587 -23.41 -67.81 21.53
C VAL A 587 -22.10 -68.30 20.95
N ARG A 588 -22.14 -68.75 19.69
CA ARG A 588 -20.91 -69.06 18.94
C ARG A 588 -20.48 -67.86 18.10
N ARG A 589 -19.39 -67.24 18.45
CA ARG A 589 -18.88 -66.04 17.77
C ARG A 589 -18.45 -66.33 16.34
N ILE A 590 -18.75 -65.42 15.45
CA ILE A 590 -18.35 -65.48 14.04
C ILE A 590 -16.87 -65.11 13.93
N LYS A 591 -16.00 -66.11 13.59
CA LYS A 591 -14.58 -65.84 13.33
C LYS A 591 -14.46 -65.17 11.96
N VAL A 592 -14.00 -63.92 11.92
CA VAL A 592 -13.57 -63.27 10.69
C VAL A 592 -12.21 -63.82 10.33
N THR A 593 -12.16 -64.78 9.38
CA THR A 593 -10.87 -65.24 8.83
C THR A 593 -10.24 -64.09 8.03
N SER A 594 -8.97 -63.82 8.37
CA SER A 594 -8.23 -62.71 7.77
C SER A 594 -7.95 -62.95 6.30
N PHE A 595 -8.11 -61.89 5.54
CA PHE A 595 -7.50 -61.47 4.29
C PHE A 595 -7.43 -62.36 3.04
N GLU A 596 -7.46 -63.71 3.11
CA GLU A 596 -7.23 -64.54 1.93
C GLU A 596 -8.44 -64.71 0.99
N HIS A 597 -9.65 -64.34 1.41
CA HIS A 597 -10.86 -64.52 0.63
C HIS A 597 -11.42 -63.27 -0.07
N THR A 598 -10.66 -62.19 -0.12
CA THR A 598 -11.16 -60.92 -0.67
C THR A 598 -10.99 -60.79 -2.18
N LEU A 599 -10.28 -61.70 -2.85
CA LEU A 599 -10.10 -61.72 -4.30
C LEU A 599 -11.04 -62.67 -5.07
N ALA A 600 -11.81 -63.46 -4.38
CA ALA A 600 -12.81 -64.33 -5.02
C ALA A 600 -14.15 -64.23 -4.31
N GLY A 601 -15.16 -63.68 -4.98
CA GLY A 601 -16.54 -63.49 -4.49
C GLY A 601 -17.33 -64.79 -4.17
N LYS A 602 -16.70 -65.76 -3.52
CA LYS A 602 -17.29 -67.09 -3.21
C LYS A 602 -17.44 -67.41 -1.73
N SER A 603 -17.09 -66.55 -0.81
CA SER A 603 -16.90 -66.95 0.58
C SER A 603 -18.16 -66.90 1.47
N ALA A 604 -19.22 -66.19 1.13
CA ALA A 604 -20.43 -66.15 1.96
C ALA A 604 -21.23 -67.42 1.88
N GLN A 605 -21.18 -68.12 0.77
CA GLN A 605 -21.95 -69.41 0.57
C GLN A 605 -21.28 -70.59 1.27
N ASN A 606 -19.96 -70.67 1.36
CA ASN A 606 -19.28 -71.83 1.91
C ASN A 606 -19.30 -71.93 3.44
N THR A 607 -19.45 -70.79 4.16
CA THR A 607 -19.52 -70.82 5.64
C THR A 607 -20.87 -71.34 6.12
N PHE A 608 -21.95 -71.13 5.36
CA PHE A 608 -23.27 -71.71 5.63
C PHE A 608 -23.36 -73.20 5.22
N GLY A 609 -22.70 -73.58 4.14
CA GLY A 609 -22.74 -75.00 3.65
C GLY A 609 -22.02 -76.00 4.56
N VAL A 610 -21.02 -75.53 5.36
CA VAL A 610 -20.34 -76.43 6.33
C VAL A 610 -21.15 -76.67 7.61
N MET A 611 -22.07 -75.74 7.95
CA MET A 611 -23.01 -75.94 9.07
C MET A 611 -24.14 -76.93 8.72
N GLU A 612 -24.61 -76.97 7.47
CA GLU A 612 -25.66 -77.84 7.02
C GLU A 612 -25.25 -79.36 7.03
N LYS A 613 -23.97 -79.61 6.81
CA LYS A 613 -23.44 -81.00 6.84
C LYS A 613 -23.22 -81.58 8.23
N LYS A 614 -23.32 -80.84 9.31
CA LYS A 614 -23.11 -81.33 10.70
C LYS A 614 -24.39 -81.39 11.54
N ALA A 615 -25.50 -80.85 11.04
CA ALA A 615 -26.81 -80.87 11.71
C ALA A 615 -27.81 -81.56 10.85
N GLY A 616 -27.65 -82.78 10.58
CA GLY A 616 -28.51 -83.78 9.86
C GLY A 616 -29.99 -83.46 9.67
N THR A 617 -30.38 -82.30 9.15
CA THR A 617 -31.77 -82.02 8.73
C THR A 617 -31.72 -80.89 7.65
N SER A 618 -32.22 -81.31 6.47
CA SER A 618 -32.30 -80.46 5.28
C SER A 618 -33.39 -79.39 5.43
N VAL A 619 -32.97 -78.11 5.49
CA VAL A 619 -33.91 -77.03 5.17
C VAL A 619 -33.25 -76.14 4.10
N ARG A 620 -33.81 -76.19 2.89
CA ARG A 620 -33.47 -75.34 1.77
C ARG A 620 -33.92 -73.91 2.06
N TYR A 621 -32.97 -73.01 2.24
CA TYR A 621 -33.26 -71.57 2.15
C TYR A 621 -33.05 -71.07 0.73
N ARG A 622 -34.11 -70.57 0.13
CA ARG A 622 -34.11 -69.85 -1.15
C ARG A 622 -33.63 -68.42 -0.90
N ALA A 623 -32.48 -68.05 -1.44
CA ALA A 623 -32.08 -66.69 -1.48
C ALA A 623 -33.05 -65.90 -2.37
N VAL A 624 -33.80 -64.98 -1.79
CA VAL A 624 -34.51 -63.93 -2.55
C VAL A 624 -33.51 -62.84 -2.84
N ALA A 625 -33.13 -62.74 -4.10
CA ALA A 625 -32.43 -61.55 -4.61
C ALA A 625 -33.39 -60.34 -4.49
N ALA A 626 -33.08 -59.40 -3.68
CA ALA A 626 -33.73 -58.08 -3.70
C ALA A 626 -33.19 -57.32 -4.92
N GLY A 627 -34.11 -57.19 -5.90
CA GLY A 627 -33.89 -56.26 -7.02
C GLY A 627 -33.84 -54.84 -6.57
N GLU A 628 -33.14 -54.10 -7.37
CA GLU A 628 -33.15 -52.64 -7.45
C GLU A 628 -34.58 -52.11 -7.45
N ASP A 629 -34.81 -51.02 -6.77
CA ASP A 629 -35.44 -49.81 -7.32
C ASP A 629 -35.81 -48.82 -6.20
N VAL A 630 -35.40 -47.60 -6.47
CA VAL A 630 -35.67 -46.24 -6.01
C VAL A 630 -34.60 -45.63 -5.14
#